data_48ec83d19a9dbe9ecdf8fc496cd11f03
#
_entry.id   48ec83d19a9dbe9ecdf8fc496cd11f03
#
_cell.length_a   1.000
_cell.length_b   1.000
_cell.length_c   1.000
_cell.angle_alpha   90.00
_cell.angle_beta   90.00
_cell.angle_gamma   90.00
#
_symmetry.space_group_name_H-M   'P 1'
#
loop_
_entity.id
_entity.type
_entity.pdbx_description
1 polymer ?
#
loop_
_entity_poly.entity_id
_entity_poly.type
_entity_poly.pdbx_seq_one_letter_code
_entity_poly.pdbx_strand_id
1 'polypeptide(L)'
;MVIGGHNMPKFNLMSYIMPPEDKMFFTLFQNSAELCIETARLYTHIIESGLTTEKKEQILKAKKKGSISLKLTLKQLNKSFITPLEREDIQYIAVRLYKINKRIAKACLNLEVYRLLKYTEEMKEQAS
;
A
#
# COMPACT_ATOMS: atom_id res chain seq x y z
N MET A 1 22.08 22.07 12.38
CA MET A 1 21.70 21.77 11.99
C MET A 1 21.54 21.34 11.20
N VAL A 2 21.52 21.47 11.05
CA VAL A 2 21.17 21.09 10.32
C VAL A 2 20.84 20.46 9.82
N ILE A 3 20.94 20.31 9.85
CA ILE A 3 20.73 19.78 9.42
C ILE A 3 20.27 18.99 8.89
N GLY A 4 20.81 18.68 8.78
CA GLY A 4 20.33 17.64 8.12
C GLY A 4 19.03 17.84 8.00
N GLY A 5 18.98 18.69 8.54
CA GLY A 5 17.84 18.93 8.68
C GLY A 5 16.87 18.68 7.78
N HIS A 6 17.27 18.61 6.79
CA HIS A 6 16.30 18.34 5.96
C HIS A 6 15.39 17.41 6.48
N ASN A 7 15.71 16.82 7.38
CA ASN A 7 14.92 15.89 7.70
C ASN A 7 13.81 16.36 8.35
N MET A 8 12.99 16.84 8.36
CA MET A 8 11.85 16.76 9.02
C MET A 8 11.69 17.73 10.06
N PRO A 9 12.30 18.85 10.11
CA PRO A 9 11.97 19.83 11.12
C PRO A 9 10.53 20.28 10.99
N LYS A 10 10.01 20.39 9.76
CA LYS A 10 8.63 20.70 9.53
C LYS A 10 7.69 19.67 10.07
N PHE A 11 8.02 18.43 9.86
CA PHE A 11 7.22 17.30 10.26
C PHE A 11 7.16 17.19 11.78
N ASN A 12 8.29 17.37 12.42
CA ASN A 12 8.37 17.35 13.87
C ASN A 12 7.59 18.50 14.51
N LEU A 13 7.61 19.66 13.89
CA LEU A 13 6.86 20.80 14.37
C LEU A 13 5.35 20.56 14.29
N MET A 14 4.87 20.06 13.17
CA MET A 14 3.47 19.71 13.01
C MET A 14 3.05 18.63 14.02
N SER A 15 3.91 17.67 14.26
CA SER A 15 3.69 16.62 15.22
C SER A 15 3.56 17.17 16.65
N TYR A 16 4.22 18.28 16.93
CA TYR A 16 4.19 18.89 18.23
C TYR A 16 2.90 19.67 18.46
N ILE A 17 2.36 20.29 17.42
CA ILE A 17 1.17 21.13 17.53
C ILE A 17 -0.11 20.33 17.37
N MET A 18 -0.04 19.20 16.69
CA MET A 18 -1.22 18.45 16.32
C MET A 18 -1.77 17.65 17.51
N PRO A 19 -3.09 17.63 17.73
CA PRO A 19 -3.68 16.77 18.76
C PRO A 19 -3.34 15.29 18.52
N PRO A 20 -3.24 14.48 19.57
CA PRO A 20 -2.90 13.06 19.43
C PRO A 20 -3.82 12.26 18.51
N GLU A 21 -5.11 12.55 18.51
CA GLU A 21 -6.06 11.86 17.64
C GLU A 21 -5.79 12.17 16.17
N ASP A 22 -5.46 13.42 15.87
CA ASP A 22 -5.13 13.83 14.50
C ASP A 22 -3.85 13.17 14.04
N LYS A 23 -2.83 13.09 14.90
CA LYS A 23 -1.59 12.36 14.60
C LYS A 23 -1.87 10.91 14.23
N MET A 24 -2.81 10.29 14.93
CA MET A 24 -3.16 8.90 14.66
C MET A 24 -3.69 8.70 13.25
N PHE A 25 -4.56 9.57 12.76
CA PHE A 25 -5.05 9.49 11.39
C PHE A 25 -3.92 9.63 10.37
N PHE A 26 -3.05 10.61 10.55
CA PHE A 26 -1.94 10.82 9.63
C PHE A 26 -0.94 9.66 9.68
N THR A 27 -0.72 9.07 10.84
CA THR A 27 0.10 7.86 10.97
C THR A 27 -0.53 6.68 10.23
N LEU A 28 -1.85 6.51 10.34
CA LEU A 28 -2.55 5.44 9.63
C LEU A 28 -2.47 5.64 8.10
N PHE A 29 -2.62 6.88 7.63
CA PHE A 29 -2.47 7.17 6.21
C PHE A 29 -1.04 6.91 5.74
N GLN A 30 -0.06 7.33 6.51
CA GLN A 30 1.35 7.11 6.19
C GLN A 30 1.65 5.61 6.09
N ASN A 31 1.19 4.83 7.06
CA ASN A 31 1.39 3.39 7.04
C ASN A 31 0.76 2.75 5.80
N SER A 32 -0.43 3.19 5.43
CA SER A 32 -1.11 2.69 4.23
C SER A 32 -0.37 3.07 2.95
N ALA A 33 0.16 4.29 2.88
CA ALA A 33 0.94 4.75 1.73
C ALA A 33 2.26 3.99 1.61
N GLU A 34 2.94 3.77 2.72
CA GLU A 34 4.18 2.99 2.76
C GLU A 34 3.95 1.56 2.30
N LEU A 35 2.82 0.98 2.66
CA LEU A 35 2.44 -0.35 2.21
C LEU A 35 2.25 -0.39 0.69
N CYS A 36 1.65 0.64 0.11
CA CYS A 36 1.52 0.76 -1.34
C CYS A 36 2.89 0.81 -2.02
N ILE A 37 3.83 1.55 -1.43
CA ILE A 37 5.21 1.65 -1.95
C ILE A 37 5.89 0.29 -1.88
N GLU A 38 5.76 -0.41 -0.77
CA GLU A 38 6.33 -1.75 -0.58
C GLU A 38 5.79 -2.72 -1.63
N THR A 39 4.49 -2.71 -1.85
CA THR A 39 3.85 -3.59 -2.83
C THR A 39 4.28 -3.23 -4.26
N ALA A 40 4.45 -1.95 -4.55
CA ALA A 40 4.97 -1.50 -5.84
C ALA A 40 6.40 -1.95 -6.09
N ARG A 41 7.23 -1.97 -5.05
CA ARG A 41 8.60 -2.51 -5.15
C ARG A 41 8.58 -4.00 -5.44
N LEU A 42 7.68 -4.74 -4.80
CA LEU A 42 7.50 -6.17 -5.10
C LEU A 42 7.12 -6.38 -6.56
N TYR A 43 6.24 -5.54 -7.08
CA TYR A 43 5.85 -5.58 -8.49
C TYR A 43 7.06 -5.40 -9.41
N THR A 44 7.90 -4.41 -9.13
CA THR A 44 9.13 -4.17 -9.89
C THR A 44 10.07 -5.37 -9.85
N HIS A 45 10.28 -5.95 -8.68
CA HIS A 45 11.14 -7.12 -8.52
C HIS A 45 10.59 -8.33 -9.28
N ILE A 46 9.28 -8.50 -9.31
CA ILE A 46 8.66 -9.61 -10.04
C ILE A 46 8.83 -9.44 -11.55
N ILE A 47 8.70 -8.21 -12.05
CA ILE A 47 8.95 -7.93 -13.47
C ILE A 47 10.39 -8.27 -13.84
N GLU A 48 11.34 -7.91 -12.99
CA GLU A 48 12.76 -8.10 -13.27
C GLU A 48 13.20 -9.55 -13.14
N SER A 49 12.73 -10.28 -12.14
CA SER A 49 13.27 -11.59 -11.80
C SER A 49 12.24 -12.71 -11.68
N GLY A 50 10.99 -12.43 -12.01
CA GLY A 50 9.93 -13.43 -11.98
C GLY A 50 9.26 -13.58 -10.62
N LEU A 51 8.11 -14.25 -10.63
CA LEU A 51 7.34 -14.50 -9.42
C LEU A 51 7.81 -15.82 -8.81
N THR A 52 8.25 -15.78 -7.56
CA THR A 52 8.63 -16.96 -6.80
C THR A 52 7.57 -17.24 -5.74
N THR A 53 7.59 -18.42 -5.14
CA THR A 53 6.70 -18.77 -4.03
C THR A 53 6.84 -17.79 -2.87
N GLU A 54 8.08 -17.42 -2.55
CA GLU A 54 8.38 -16.47 -1.51
C GLU A 54 7.80 -15.10 -1.79
N LYS A 55 7.95 -14.60 -3.01
CA LYS A 55 7.38 -13.31 -3.43
C LYS A 55 5.86 -13.35 -3.40
N LYS A 56 5.27 -14.46 -3.80
CA LYS A 56 3.82 -14.65 -3.74
C LYS A 56 3.30 -14.55 -2.31
N GLU A 57 4.00 -15.15 -1.36
CA GLU A 57 3.65 -15.03 0.05
C GLU A 57 3.75 -13.59 0.55
N GLN A 58 4.77 -12.86 0.12
CA GLN A 58 4.93 -11.45 0.46
C GLN A 58 3.79 -10.61 -0.09
N ILE A 59 3.33 -10.90 -1.31
CA ILE A 59 2.19 -10.19 -1.90
C ILE A 59 0.90 -10.45 -1.12
N LEU A 60 0.65 -11.70 -0.76
CA LEU A 60 -0.53 -12.07 0.01
C LEU A 60 -0.51 -11.43 1.40
N LYS A 61 0.67 -11.34 2.00
CA LYS A 61 0.87 -10.64 3.26
C LYS A 61 0.57 -9.16 3.12
N ALA A 62 1.06 -8.54 2.06
CA ALA A 62 0.82 -7.12 1.79
C ALA A 62 -0.67 -6.83 1.58
N LYS A 63 -1.38 -7.71 0.89
CA LYS A 63 -2.85 -7.59 0.74
C LYS A 63 -3.54 -7.62 2.09
N LYS A 64 -3.15 -8.55 2.94
CA LYS A 64 -3.75 -8.70 4.27
C LYS A 64 -3.47 -7.47 5.15
N LYS A 65 -2.24 -6.97 5.12
CA LYS A 65 -1.88 -5.75 5.84
C LYS A 65 -2.71 -4.55 5.37
N GLY A 66 -2.97 -4.44 4.08
CA GLY A 66 -3.82 -3.39 3.52
C GLY A 66 -5.23 -3.44 4.05
N SER A 67 -5.81 -4.62 4.12
CA SER A 67 -7.15 -4.82 4.68
C SER A 67 -7.20 -4.45 6.17
N ILE A 68 -6.19 -4.84 6.92
CA ILE A 68 -6.08 -4.51 8.35
C ILE A 68 -5.96 -3.00 8.54
N SER A 69 -5.12 -2.35 7.72
CA SER A 69 -4.93 -0.91 7.78
C SER A 69 -6.22 -0.15 7.53
N LEU A 70 -7.01 -0.57 6.55
CA LEU A 70 -8.32 0.02 6.28
C LEU A 70 -9.24 -0.13 7.49
N LYS A 71 -9.32 -1.34 8.05
CA LYS A 71 -10.17 -1.59 9.21
C LYS A 71 -9.78 -0.74 10.41
N LEU A 72 -8.48 -0.58 10.65
CA LEU A 72 -7.98 0.25 11.74
C LEU A 72 -8.36 1.71 11.55
N THR A 73 -8.25 2.22 10.33
CA THR A 73 -8.62 3.60 10.03
C THR A 73 -10.11 3.84 10.23
N LEU A 74 -10.95 2.95 9.74
CA LEU A 74 -12.41 3.05 9.91
C LEU A 74 -12.82 2.92 11.37
N LYS A 75 -12.14 2.05 12.11
CA LYS A 75 -12.39 1.90 13.54
C LYS A 75 -12.02 3.16 14.30
N GLN A 76 -10.89 3.77 13.98
CA GLN A 76 -10.47 5.02 14.59
C GLN A 76 -11.45 6.14 14.24
N LEU A 77 -11.92 6.18 13.00
CA LEU A 77 -12.91 7.17 12.56
C LEU A 77 -14.20 7.06 13.38
N ASN A 78 -14.68 5.85 13.62
CA ASN A 78 -15.88 5.62 14.40
C ASN A 78 -15.74 6.00 15.87
N LYS A 79 -14.51 5.94 16.40
CA LYS A 79 -14.24 6.31 17.80
C LYS A 79 -14.04 7.80 17.99
N SER A 80 -13.68 8.53 16.96
CA SER A 80 -13.27 9.92 17.07
C SER A 80 -14.48 10.85 17.02
N PHE A 81 -14.51 11.79 17.93
CA PHE A 81 -15.58 12.77 17.98
C PHE A 81 -15.30 13.92 17.02
N ILE A 82 -14.07 14.40 17.04
CA ILE A 82 -13.59 15.46 16.15
C ILE A 82 -12.46 14.89 15.33
N THR A 83 -12.48 15.16 14.01
CA THR A 83 -11.49 14.65 13.09
C THR A 83 -10.75 15.81 12.39
N PRO A 84 -9.47 15.60 11.98
CA PRO A 84 -8.69 16.66 11.33
C PRO A 84 -9.22 17.03 9.95
N LEU A 85 -9.92 16.12 9.31
CA LEU A 85 -10.55 16.30 8.01
C LEU A 85 -11.98 15.87 8.12
N GLU A 86 -12.79 16.15 7.11
CA GLU A 86 -14.15 15.64 7.08
C GLU A 86 -14.14 14.11 7.05
N ARG A 87 -15.13 13.50 7.70
CA ARG A 87 -15.22 12.05 7.83
C ARG A 87 -15.24 11.36 6.47
N GLU A 88 -15.97 11.93 5.53
CA GLU A 88 -16.06 11.40 4.17
C GLU A 88 -14.70 11.41 3.48
N ASP A 89 -13.91 12.44 3.70
CA ASP A 89 -12.58 12.56 3.11
C ASP A 89 -11.62 11.53 3.72
N ILE A 90 -11.67 11.34 5.03
CA ILE A 90 -10.84 10.32 5.71
C ILE A 90 -11.19 8.94 5.17
N GLN A 91 -12.48 8.63 5.08
CA GLN A 91 -12.94 7.36 4.55
C GLN A 91 -12.52 7.20 3.09
N TYR A 92 -12.65 8.24 2.29
CA TYR A 92 -12.27 8.23 0.89
C TYR A 92 -10.78 7.93 0.72
N ILE A 93 -9.93 8.63 1.47
CA ILE A 93 -8.47 8.42 1.43
C ILE A 93 -8.11 7.00 1.83
N ALA A 94 -8.67 6.52 2.94
CA ALA A 94 -8.41 5.18 3.44
C ALA A 94 -8.79 4.10 2.43
N VAL A 95 -9.97 4.22 1.84
CA VAL A 95 -10.46 3.26 0.84
C VAL A 95 -9.62 3.32 -0.43
N ARG A 96 -9.21 4.50 -0.86
CA ARG A 96 -8.36 4.65 -2.05
C ARG A 96 -6.99 4.03 -1.87
N LEU A 97 -6.36 4.25 -0.72
CA LEU A 97 -5.07 3.63 -0.42
C LEU A 97 -5.20 2.11 -0.39
N TYR A 98 -6.25 1.59 0.21
CA TYR A 98 -6.53 0.17 0.21
C TYR A 98 -6.67 -0.38 -1.22
N LYS A 99 -7.44 0.31 -2.06
CA LYS A 99 -7.66 -0.11 -3.45
C LYS A 99 -6.37 -0.08 -4.28
N ILE A 100 -5.53 0.92 -4.09
CA ILE A 100 -4.23 1.01 -4.77
C ILE A 100 -3.39 -0.21 -4.43
N ASN A 101 -3.22 -0.50 -3.14
CA ASN A 101 -2.46 -1.65 -2.69
C ASN A 101 -3.02 -2.96 -3.23
N LYS A 102 -4.32 -3.13 -3.15
CA LYS A 102 -5.01 -4.33 -3.65
C LYS A 102 -4.80 -4.52 -5.15
N ARG A 103 -4.89 -3.45 -5.92
CA ARG A 103 -4.70 -3.52 -7.38
C ARG A 103 -3.28 -3.86 -7.76
N ILE A 104 -2.29 -3.28 -7.08
CA ILE A 104 -0.89 -3.62 -7.34
C ILE A 104 -0.64 -5.08 -7.00
N ALA A 105 -1.12 -5.55 -5.86
CA ALA A 105 -0.99 -6.95 -5.47
C ALA A 105 -1.64 -7.89 -6.48
N LYS A 106 -2.83 -7.55 -6.96
CA LYS A 106 -3.51 -8.33 -7.98
C LYS A 106 -2.72 -8.35 -9.28
N ALA A 107 -2.15 -7.22 -9.69
CA ALA A 107 -1.31 -7.15 -10.87
C ALA A 107 -0.10 -8.07 -10.75
N CYS A 108 0.52 -8.12 -9.57
CA CYS A 108 1.63 -9.04 -9.32
C CYS A 108 1.23 -10.51 -9.55
N LEU A 109 0.08 -10.91 -9.04
CA LEU A 109 -0.41 -12.28 -9.19
C LEU A 109 -0.80 -12.58 -10.64
N ASN A 110 -1.34 -11.60 -11.35
CA ASN A 110 -1.74 -11.77 -12.75
C ASN A 110 -0.54 -11.89 -13.69
N LEU A 111 0.63 -11.39 -13.32
CA LEU A 111 1.83 -11.54 -14.13
C LEU A 111 2.18 -13.00 -14.38
N GLU A 112 1.98 -13.85 -13.39
CA GLU A 112 2.23 -15.28 -13.54
C GLU A 112 1.30 -15.90 -14.57
N VAL A 113 0.01 -15.59 -14.49
CA VAL A 113 -1.00 -16.09 -15.44
C VAL A 113 -0.66 -15.63 -16.85
N TYR A 114 -0.30 -14.36 -17.00
CA TYR A 114 0.05 -13.78 -18.28
C TYR A 114 1.27 -14.48 -18.90
N ARG A 115 2.26 -14.76 -18.09
CA ARG A 115 3.47 -15.46 -18.50
C ARG A 115 3.16 -16.88 -18.97
N LEU A 116 2.28 -17.59 -18.26
CA LEU A 116 1.87 -18.95 -18.64
C LEU A 116 1.09 -18.95 -19.94
N LEU A 117 0.22 -17.98 -20.17
CA LEU A 117 -0.54 -17.86 -21.42
C LEU A 117 0.40 -17.61 -22.61
N LYS A 118 1.37 -16.73 -22.43
CA LYS A 118 2.36 -16.45 -23.47
C LYS A 118 3.19 -17.68 -23.82
N TYR A 119 3.62 -18.42 -22.81
CA TYR A 119 4.36 -19.64 -22.98
C TYR A 119 3.55 -20.68 -23.75
N THR A 120 2.29 -20.81 -23.47
CA THR A 120 1.38 -21.74 -24.15
C THR A 120 1.21 -21.37 -25.62
N GLU A 121 1.11 -20.09 -25.95
CA GLU A 121 1.01 -19.63 -27.33
C GLU A 121 2.29 -19.95 -28.12
N GLU A 122 3.45 -19.67 -27.52
CA GLU A 122 4.75 -19.99 -28.14
C GLU A 122 4.87 -21.49 -28.40
N MET A 123 4.43 -22.33 -27.49
CA MET A 123 4.44 -23.78 -27.67
C MET A 123 3.53 -24.21 -28.81
N LYS A 124 2.36 -23.61 -28.97
CA LYS A 124 1.44 -23.89 -30.07
C LYS A 124 2.05 -23.51 -31.42
N GLU A 125 2.70 -22.37 -31.48
CA GLU A 125 3.40 -21.93 -32.71
C GLU A 125 4.50 -22.91 -33.11
N GLN A 126 5.26 -23.40 -32.15
CA GLN A 126 6.32 -24.36 -32.41
C GLN A 126 5.81 -25.73 -32.84
N ALA A 127 4.63 -26.11 -32.38
CA ALA A 127 4.02 -27.40 -32.71
C ALA A 127 3.37 -27.40 -34.09
N SER A 128 3.05 -26.24 -34.61
CA SER A 128 2.47 -26.13 -35.96
C SER A 128 3.53 -25.81 -36.99
#